data_6946c9337715cdc3db9ee450c0b95273
#
_entry.id   6946c9337715cdc3db9ee450c0b95273
#
_cell.length_a   1.000
_cell.length_b   1.000
_cell.length_c   1.000
_cell.angle_alpha   90.00
_cell.angle_beta   90.00
_cell.angle_gamma   90.00
#
_symmetry.space_group_name_H-M   'P 1'
#
loop_
_entity.id
_entity.type
_entity.pdbx_description
1 polymer ?
#
loop_
_entity_poly.entity_id
_entity_poly.type
_entity_poly.pdbx_seq_one_letter_code
_entity_poly.pdbx_strand_id
1 'polypeptide(L)'
;MFNPRFLVVSLGNPLPKYESLHSAGHFALNGLAKALRHPPFREVKFGRQTCLVSQGPKYTLVQSPTLMNISGPFVAKVWQEIVRQHDPSSTSLVIVHDELEKAFGDVKLTPWDRSHRGHNGLKSVKKSLVQDKFPESPFARIAIGIGRPAERDAATVSKYVLDKITVEQRRVLEEAVPLDVAKRLVELEDEWRTEMEH
;
A
#
# COMPACT_ATOMS: atom_id res chain seq x y z
N MET A 1 -14.78 22.75 6.50
CA MET A 1 -15.37 21.58 5.79
C MET A 1 -14.29 20.48 5.73
N PHE A 2 -14.56 19.30 6.25
CA PHE A 2 -13.64 18.18 6.25
C PHE A 2 -13.34 17.73 4.81
N ASN A 3 -12.07 17.75 4.41
CA ASN A 3 -11.62 17.39 3.07
C ASN A 3 -10.52 16.30 3.18
N PRO A 4 -10.91 15.03 3.26
CA PRO A 4 -9.98 13.93 3.51
C PRO A 4 -9.00 13.74 2.34
N ARG A 5 -7.74 13.53 2.69
CA ARG A 5 -6.64 13.19 1.78
C ARG A 5 -6.01 11.87 2.19
N PHE A 6 -5.68 11.05 1.23
CA PHE A 6 -5.07 9.74 1.45
C PHE A 6 -3.71 9.66 0.78
N LEU A 7 -2.68 9.40 1.57
CA LEU A 7 -1.42 8.88 1.07
C LEU A 7 -1.53 7.36 0.99
N VAL A 8 -1.56 6.82 -0.21
CA VAL A 8 -1.66 5.37 -0.47
C VAL A 8 -0.32 4.87 -0.98
N VAL A 9 0.38 4.09 -0.17
CA VAL A 9 1.72 3.58 -0.50
C VAL A 9 1.66 2.08 -0.69
N SER A 10 2.07 1.60 -1.86
CA SER A 10 2.24 0.17 -2.10
C SER A 10 3.65 -0.29 -1.72
N LEU A 11 3.71 -1.45 -1.09
CA LEU A 11 4.95 -2.17 -0.82
C LEU A 11 5.19 -3.21 -1.91
N GLY A 12 6.43 -3.34 -2.33
CA GLY A 12 6.88 -4.26 -3.35
C GLY A 12 8.39 -4.19 -3.49
N ASN A 13 8.92 -4.76 -4.55
CA ASN A 13 10.36 -4.72 -4.84
C ASN A 13 10.65 -3.93 -6.11
N PRO A 14 11.82 -3.29 -6.21
CA PRO A 14 12.28 -2.72 -7.47
C PRO A 14 12.71 -3.83 -8.45
N LEU A 15 13.01 -3.45 -9.70
CA LEU A 15 13.66 -4.35 -10.65
C LEU A 15 14.96 -4.94 -10.06
N PRO A 16 15.32 -6.21 -10.39
CA PRO A 16 14.60 -7.14 -11.29
C PRO A 16 13.42 -7.88 -10.61
N LYS A 17 13.20 -7.71 -9.31
CA LYS A 17 12.17 -8.42 -8.53
C LYS A 17 10.78 -7.76 -8.56
N TYR A 18 10.61 -6.71 -9.36
CA TYR A 18 9.34 -6.01 -9.50
C TYR A 18 8.22 -6.93 -9.97
N GLU A 19 8.47 -7.78 -10.96
CA GLU A 19 7.50 -8.69 -11.54
C GLU A 19 7.28 -9.96 -10.69
N SER A 20 7.05 -9.80 -9.40
CA SER A 20 6.83 -10.89 -8.45
C SER A 20 5.52 -10.75 -7.69
N LEU A 21 5.04 -11.84 -7.08
CA LEU A 21 3.85 -11.82 -6.22
C LEU A 21 3.98 -10.84 -5.05
N HIS A 22 5.19 -10.66 -4.53
CA HIS A 22 5.47 -9.69 -3.47
C HIS A 22 5.27 -8.23 -3.88
N SER A 23 5.17 -7.96 -5.18
CA SER A 23 4.85 -6.64 -5.74
C SER A 23 3.36 -6.48 -6.11
N ALA A 24 2.48 -7.36 -5.62
CA ALA A 24 1.04 -7.29 -5.90
C ALA A 24 0.45 -5.90 -5.60
N GLY A 25 0.90 -5.23 -4.55
CA GLY A 25 0.53 -3.86 -4.22
C GLY A 25 0.87 -2.85 -5.33
N HIS A 26 2.03 -2.99 -5.97
CA HIS A 26 2.44 -2.10 -7.07
C HIS A 26 1.53 -2.28 -8.30
N PHE A 27 1.22 -3.53 -8.66
CA PHE A 27 0.30 -3.82 -9.75
C PHE A 27 -1.11 -3.30 -9.48
N ALA A 28 -1.60 -3.45 -8.25
CA ALA A 28 -2.87 -2.90 -7.84
C ALA A 28 -2.91 -1.36 -7.96
N LEU A 29 -1.85 -0.66 -7.56
CA LEU A 29 -1.77 0.79 -7.73
C LEU A 29 -1.73 1.22 -9.19
N ASN A 30 -1.08 0.48 -10.08
CA ASN A 30 -1.10 0.76 -11.51
C ASN A 30 -2.55 0.77 -12.05
N GLY A 31 -3.33 -0.25 -11.70
CA GLY A 31 -4.74 -0.33 -12.07
C GLY A 31 -5.62 0.70 -11.35
N LEU A 32 -5.34 0.98 -10.08
CA LEU A 32 -6.07 1.96 -9.28
C LEU A 32 -5.96 3.38 -9.87
N ALA A 33 -4.78 3.78 -10.31
CA ALA A 33 -4.60 5.07 -10.98
C ALA A 33 -5.50 5.20 -12.21
N LYS A 34 -5.62 4.13 -13.01
CA LYS A 34 -6.53 4.09 -14.16
C LYS A 34 -8.01 4.14 -13.74
N ALA A 35 -8.40 3.33 -12.75
CA ALA A 35 -9.77 3.27 -12.24
C ALA A 35 -10.24 4.61 -11.66
N LEU A 36 -9.35 5.33 -10.99
CA LEU A 36 -9.62 6.67 -10.42
C LEU A 36 -9.47 7.81 -11.45
N ARG A 37 -9.13 7.52 -12.70
CA ARG A 37 -8.80 8.50 -13.73
C ARG A 37 -7.72 9.49 -13.28
N HIS A 38 -6.77 9.00 -12.51
CA HIS A 38 -5.60 9.75 -12.06
C HIS A 38 -4.61 9.97 -13.21
N PRO A 39 -3.75 11.00 -13.10
CA PRO A 39 -2.60 11.15 -13.99
C PRO A 39 -1.72 9.89 -13.99
N PRO A 40 -1.03 9.59 -15.09
CA PRO A 40 -0.07 8.51 -15.12
C PRO A 40 1.00 8.66 -14.03
N PHE A 41 1.52 7.54 -13.55
CA PHE A 41 2.66 7.55 -12.64
C PHE A 41 3.85 8.27 -13.29
N ARG A 42 4.50 9.13 -12.50
CA ARG A 42 5.71 9.84 -12.88
C ARG A 42 6.77 9.70 -11.80
N GLU A 43 8.02 9.83 -12.17
CA GLU A 43 9.13 9.85 -11.22
C GLU A 43 9.12 11.12 -10.37
N VAL A 44 9.20 10.94 -9.06
CA VAL A 44 9.31 12.02 -8.07
C VAL A 44 10.42 11.69 -7.10
N LYS A 45 11.21 12.69 -6.70
CA LYS A 45 12.24 12.54 -5.67
C LYS A 45 11.71 12.89 -4.28
N PHE A 46 11.85 11.94 -3.36
CA PHE A 46 11.72 12.18 -1.93
C PHE A 46 13.10 12.01 -1.28
N GLY A 47 13.76 13.15 -1.01
CA GLY A 47 15.16 13.16 -0.58
C GLY A 47 16.10 12.62 -1.65
N ARG A 48 16.78 11.51 -1.34
CA ARG A 48 17.72 10.85 -2.26
C ARG A 48 17.10 9.72 -3.09
N GLN A 49 15.84 9.38 -2.83
CA GLN A 49 15.16 8.26 -3.49
C GLN A 49 14.18 8.78 -4.54
N THR A 50 14.20 8.14 -5.71
CA THR A 50 13.23 8.37 -6.78
C THR A 50 12.17 7.27 -6.69
N CYS A 51 10.90 7.64 -6.75
CA CYS A 51 9.77 6.73 -6.73
C CYS A 51 8.72 7.12 -7.77
N LEU A 52 7.78 6.22 -8.02
CA LEU A 52 6.64 6.47 -8.90
C LEU A 52 5.47 7.03 -8.10
N VAL A 53 4.94 8.17 -8.54
CA VAL A 53 3.82 8.86 -7.92
C VAL A 53 2.74 9.17 -8.97
N SER A 54 1.48 8.88 -8.61
CA SER A 54 0.30 9.37 -9.31
C SER A 54 -0.52 10.22 -8.34
N GLN A 55 -0.59 11.52 -8.60
CA GLN A 55 -1.19 12.48 -7.68
C GLN A 55 -2.52 13.00 -8.20
N GLY A 56 -3.57 12.77 -7.43
CA GLY A 56 -4.89 13.36 -7.62
C GLY A 56 -5.28 14.29 -6.46
N PRO A 57 -6.47 14.87 -6.51
CA PRO A 57 -6.93 15.82 -5.50
C PRO A 57 -7.18 15.20 -4.12
N LYS A 58 -7.61 13.95 -4.07
CA LYS A 58 -7.90 13.20 -2.82
C LYS A 58 -6.83 12.17 -2.50
N TYR A 59 -6.36 11.43 -3.50
CA TYR A 59 -5.41 10.33 -3.34
C TYR A 59 -4.05 10.70 -3.91
N THR A 60 -3.00 10.47 -3.15
CA THR A 60 -1.61 10.46 -3.63
C THR A 60 -1.14 9.01 -3.60
N LEU A 61 -0.98 8.41 -4.77
CA LEU A 61 -0.55 7.02 -4.92
C LEU A 61 0.96 6.98 -5.10
N VAL A 62 1.64 6.20 -4.27
CA VAL A 62 3.11 6.09 -4.26
C VAL A 62 3.53 4.63 -4.28
N GLN A 63 4.40 4.26 -5.20
CA GLN A 63 5.06 2.95 -5.18
C GLN A 63 6.40 3.07 -4.45
N SER A 64 6.58 2.29 -3.37
CA SER A 64 7.85 2.25 -2.65
C SER A 64 8.97 1.74 -3.56
N PRO A 65 10.08 2.48 -3.71
CA PRO A 65 11.16 2.11 -4.64
C PRO A 65 12.19 1.18 -4.01
N THR A 66 12.02 0.83 -2.74
CA THR A 66 13.02 0.07 -1.98
C THR A 66 12.74 -1.42 -1.99
N LEU A 67 13.72 -2.22 -1.63
CA LEU A 67 13.48 -3.62 -1.29
C LEU A 67 12.48 -3.72 -0.14
N MET A 68 11.67 -4.77 -0.14
CA MET A 68 10.56 -4.97 0.79
C MET A 68 10.97 -4.79 2.26
N ASN A 69 12.05 -5.40 2.69
CA ASN A 69 12.50 -5.41 4.08
C ASN A 69 13.03 -4.07 4.62
N ILE A 70 13.24 -3.08 3.74
CA ILE A 70 13.73 -1.74 4.09
C ILE A 70 12.78 -0.63 3.65
N SER A 71 11.48 -0.93 3.45
CA SER A 71 10.47 0.03 3.00
C SER A 71 10.15 1.10 4.05
N GLY A 72 10.34 0.81 5.33
CA GLY A 72 9.92 1.67 6.43
C GLY A 72 10.48 3.09 6.41
N PRO A 73 11.81 3.30 6.30
CA PRO A 73 12.38 4.64 6.27
C PRO A 73 11.86 5.50 5.10
N PHE A 74 11.63 4.89 3.94
CA PHE A 74 11.03 5.59 2.80
C PHE A 74 9.60 6.03 3.10
N VAL A 75 8.75 5.12 3.57
CA VAL A 75 7.35 5.42 3.91
C VAL A 75 7.27 6.52 4.96
N ALA A 76 8.08 6.43 6.03
CA ALA A 76 8.12 7.44 7.09
C ALA A 76 8.50 8.82 6.55
N LYS A 77 9.46 8.88 5.62
CA LYS A 77 9.88 10.14 5.00
C LYS A 77 8.79 10.75 4.13
N VAL A 78 8.17 9.96 3.26
CA VAL A 78 7.05 10.44 2.43
C VAL A 78 5.91 10.94 3.29
N TRP A 79 5.55 10.19 4.34
CA TRP A 79 4.52 10.59 5.30
C TRP A 79 4.83 11.94 5.95
N GLN A 80 6.06 12.12 6.44
CA GLN A 80 6.48 13.37 7.05
C GLN A 80 6.40 14.56 6.09
N GLU A 81 6.70 14.36 4.81
CA GLU A 81 6.58 15.42 3.80
C GLU A 81 5.12 15.77 3.51
N ILE A 82 4.24 14.80 3.45
CA ILE A 82 2.81 15.01 3.21
C ILE A 82 2.16 15.76 4.38
N VAL A 83 2.42 15.37 5.63
CA VAL A 83 1.83 16.07 6.81
C VAL A 83 2.42 17.45 7.09
N ARG A 84 3.55 17.80 6.48
CA ARG A 84 4.05 19.18 6.50
C ARG A 84 3.29 20.09 5.54
N GLN A 85 2.70 19.53 4.50
CA GLN A 85 1.99 20.27 3.44
C GLN A 85 0.48 20.32 3.67
N HIS A 86 -0.04 19.39 4.46
CA HIS A 86 -1.47 19.22 4.71
C HIS A 86 -1.75 19.04 6.19
N ASP A 87 -2.97 19.40 6.60
CA ASP A 87 -3.45 19.21 7.96
C ASP A 87 -3.44 17.70 8.33
N PRO A 88 -2.74 17.28 9.40
CA PRO A 88 -2.74 15.91 9.86
C PRO A 88 -4.14 15.35 10.13
N SER A 89 -5.06 16.16 10.67
CA SER A 89 -6.45 15.74 10.97
C SER A 89 -7.29 15.45 9.73
N SER A 90 -6.82 15.87 8.55
CA SER A 90 -7.46 15.57 7.26
C SER A 90 -6.60 14.69 6.34
N THR A 91 -5.54 14.09 6.88
CA THR A 91 -4.61 13.24 6.11
C THR A 91 -4.51 11.84 6.71
N SER A 92 -4.71 10.82 5.90
CA SER A 92 -4.66 9.40 6.26
C SER A 92 -3.54 8.67 5.51
N LEU A 93 -2.92 7.68 6.16
CA LEU A 93 -1.96 6.76 5.54
C LEU A 93 -2.60 5.40 5.30
N VAL A 94 -2.50 4.92 4.08
CA VAL A 94 -2.94 3.56 3.70
C VAL A 94 -1.78 2.80 3.06
N ILE A 95 -1.40 1.67 3.65
CA ILE A 95 -0.40 0.76 3.09
C ILE A 95 -1.10 -0.36 2.32
N VAL A 96 -0.74 -0.53 1.06
CA VAL A 96 -1.22 -1.62 0.19
C VAL A 96 -0.12 -2.66 0.05
N HIS A 97 -0.43 -3.91 0.42
CA HIS A 97 0.56 -4.98 0.48
C HIS A 97 -0.03 -6.35 0.12
N ASP A 98 0.84 -7.30 -0.21
CA ASP A 98 0.47 -8.70 -0.41
C ASP A 98 0.16 -9.43 0.91
N GLU A 99 -0.70 -10.44 0.84
CA GLU A 99 -1.10 -11.26 1.99
C GLU A 99 -1.18 -12.75 1.60
N LEU A 100 -0.36 -13.57 2.24
CA LEU A 100 -0.30 -15.03 1.98
C LEU A 100 -1.54 -15.78 2.46
N GLU A 101 -2.16 -15.34 3.54
CA GLU A 101 -3.29 -16.05 4.19
C GLU A 101 -4.65 -15.74 3.53
N LYS A 102 -4.64 -15.13 2.34
CA LYS A 102 -5.83 -14.79 1.56
C LYS A 102 -5.79 -15.43 0.19
N ALA A 103 -6.94 -15.85 -0.31
CA ALA A 103 -7.05 -16.32 -1.69
C ALA A 103 -6.56 -15.26 -2.67
N PHE A 104 -6.00 -15.71 -3.79
CA PHE A 104 -5.46 -14.81 -4.82
C PHE A 104 -6.54 -13.84 -5.33
N GLY A 105 -6.24 -12.56 -5.28
CA GLY A 105 -7.15 -11.49 -5.73
C GLY A 105 -8.13 -10.98 -4.66
N ASP A 106 -8.23 -11.61 -3.49
CA ASP A 106 -9.04 -11.10 -2.39
C ASP A 106 -8.46 -9.79 -1.85
N VAL A 107 -9.31 -8.80 -1.60
CA VAL A 107 -8.91 -7.50 -1.05
C VAL A 107 -9.60 -7.26 0.29
N LYS A 108 -8.81 -7.01 1.33
CA LYS A 108 -9.31 -6.78 2.68
C LYS A 108 -8.74 -5.53 3.31
N LEU A 109 -9.63 -4.70 3.84
CA LEU A 109 -9.27 -3.65 4.77
C LEU A 109 -8.82 -4.28 6.10
N THR A 110 -7.69 -3.83 6.63
CA THR A 110 -7.10 -4.37 7.86
C THR A 110 -6.69 -3.22 8.78
N PRO A 111 -7.06 -3.24 10.07
CA PRO A 111 -6.63 -2.26 11.04
C PRO A 111 -5.10 -2.17 11.12
N TRP A 112 -4.60 -0.97 11.41
CA TRP A 112 -3.16 -0.71 11.49
C TRP A 112 -2.46 -1.53 12.57
N ASP A 113 -3.05 -1.65 13.73
CA ASP A 113 -2.51 -2.34 14.92
C ASP A 113 -2.37 -3.85 14.74
N ARG A 114 -3.12 -4.45 13.81
CA ARG A 114 -3.07 -5.89 13.56
C ARG A 114 -1.66 -6.35 13.23
N SER A 115 -1.31 -7.56 13.69
CA SER A 115 0.00 -8.18 13.45
C SER A 115 0.41 -8.14 11.95
N HIS A 116 1.70 -7.94 11.69
CA HIS A 116 2.28 -8.01 10.35
C HIS A 116 2.42 -9.45 9.82
N ARG A 117 2.14 -10.48 10.64
CA ARG A 117 2.20 -11.92 10.30
C ARG A 117 3.48 -12.34 9.54
N GLY A 118 4.63 -11.79 9.92
CA GLY A 118 5.90 -12.08 9.27
C GLY A 118 6.19 -11.31 7.98
N HIS A 119 5.27 -10.45 7.52
CA HIS A 119 5.50 -9.62 6.32
C HIS A 119 6.59 -8.59 6.58
N ASN A 120 7.75 -8.76 5.93
CA ASN A 120 8.95 -7.97 6.20
C ASN A 120 8.78 -6.46 5.91
N GLY A 121 8.02 -6.11 4.88
CA GLY A 121 7.73 -4.72 4.55
C GLY A 121 6.89 -4.04 5.63
N LEU A 122 5.83 -4.68 6.11
CA LEU A 122 5.00 -4.17 7.21
C LEU A 122 5.79 -4.05 8.51
N LYS A 123 6.64 -5.04 8.80
CA LYS A 123 7.55 -4.98 9.95
C LYS A 123 8.47 -3.76 9.88
N SER A 124 9.05 -3.50 8.70
CA SER A 124 9.91 -2.33 8.46
C SER A 124 9.14 -1.01 8.64
N VAL A 125 7.94 -0.91 8.05
CA VAL A 125 7.11 0.30 8.14
C VAL A 125 6.70 0.58 9.59
N LYS A 126 6.19 -0.41 10.32
CA LYS A 126 5.77 -0.25 11.73
C LYS A 126 6.93 0.13 12.66
N LYS A 127 8.14 -0.34 12.34
CA LYS A 127 9.35 0.05 13.10
C LYS A 127 9.74 1.50 12.84
N SER A 128 9.56 2.01 11.62
CA SER A 128 9.99 3.35 11.21
C SER A 128 8.94 4.42 11.44
N LEU A 129 7.66 4.04 11.47
CA LEU A 129 6.53 4.95 11.57
C LEU A 129 5.57 4.48 12.69
N VAL A 130 5.64 5.17 13.81
CA VAL A 130 4.80 4.90 14.99
C VAL A 130 3.55 5.77 14.91
N GLN A 131 2.38 5.15 14.81
CA GLN A 131 1.09 5.85 14.65
C GLN A 131 0.79 6.80 15.81
N ASP A 132 1.13 6.44 17.04
CA ASP A 132 0.88 7.26 18.24
C ASP A 132 1.49 8.67 18.18
N LYS A 133 2.46 8.88 17.28
CA LYS A 133 3.02 10.20 17.00
C LYS A 133 2.13 11.07 16.10
N PHE A 134 1.08 10.48 15.54
CA PHE A 134 0.13 11.12 14.63
C PHE A 134 -1.31 10.76 15.03
N PRO A 135 -1.74 11.13 16.27
CA PRO A 135 -3.01 10.67 16.81
C PRO A 135 -4.23 11.17 16.04
N GLU A 136 -4.08 12.27 15.32
CA GLU A 136 -5.16 12.85 14.51
C GLU A 136 -5.29 12.23 13.12
N SER A 137 -4.29 11.45 12.70
CA SER A 137 -4.24 10.84 11.36
C SER A 137 -4.59 9.35 11.43
N PRO A 138 -5.67 8.89 10.77
CA PRO A 138 -5.96 7.47 10.72
C PRO A 138 -4.94 6.75 9.82
N PHE A 139 -4.47 5.60 10.29
CA PHE A 139 -3.63 4.67 9.53
C PHE A 139 -4.37 3.37 9.30
N ALA A 140 -4.29 2.85 8.09
CA ALA A 140 -4.91 1.58 7.73
C ALA A 140 -4.05 0.79 6.74
N ARG A 141 -4.41 -0.46 6.51
CA ARG A 141 -3.77 -1.34 5.53
C ARG A 141 -4.82 -1.98 4.63
N ILE A 142 -4.48 -2.12 3.36
CA ILE A 142 -5.25 -2.91 2.39
C ILE A 142 -4.39 -4.11 2.01
N ALA A 143 -4.84 -5.30 2.39
CA ALA A 143 -4.19 -6.57 2.11
C ALA A 143 -4.74 -7.17 0.82
N ILE A 144 -3.85 -7.54 -0.10
CA ILE A 144 -4.17 -8.20 -1.36
C ILE A 144 -3.73 -9.65 -1.26
N GLY A 145 -4.67 -10.58 -1.35
CA GLY A 145 -4.39 -12.00 -1.32
C GLY A 145 -3.56 -12.43 -2.51
N ILE A 146 -2.50 -13.17 -2.22
CA ILE A 146 -1.66 -13.81 -3.25
C ILE A 146 -1.67 -15.34 -3.15
N GLY A 147 -2.44 -15.89 -2.21
CA GLY A 147 -2.43 -17.30 -1.90
C GLY A 147 -1.15 -17.71 -1.16
N ARG A 148 -1.03 -19.00 -0.88
CA ARG A 148 0.07 -19.54 -0.10
C ARG A 148 0.54 -20.88 -0.71
N PRO A 149 1.85 -21.17 -0.72
CA PRO A 149 2.33 -22.50 -1.05
C PRO A 149 1.90 -23.53 0.02
N ALA A 150 1.88 -24.81 -0.35
CA ALA A 150 1.49 -25.89 0.55
C ALA A 150 2.44 -25.98 1.76
N GLU A 151 3.73 -25.88 1.51
CA GLU A 151 4.76 -25.86 2.53
C GLU A 151 4.82 -24.49 3.21
N ARG A 152 5.14 -24.52 4.51
CA ARG A 152 5.16 -23.30 5.34
C ARG A 152 6.56 -22.87 5.78
N ASP A 153 7.58 -23.59 5.35
CA ASP A 153 8.96 -23.22 5.66
C ASP A 153 9.39 -21.88 5.01
N ALA A 154 10.31 -21.20 5.65
CA ALA A 154 10.72 -19.85 5.24
C ALA A 154 11.33 -19.79 3.84
N ALA A 155 12.05 -20.85 3.41
CA ALA A 155 12.68 -20.88 2.10
C ALA A 155 11.65 -21.01 0.99
N THR A 156 10.67 -21.93 1.13
CA THR A 156 9.57 -22.10 0.17
C THR A 156 8.70 -20.85 0.08
N VAL A 157 8.34 -20.25 1.22
CA VAL A 157 7.56 -19.00 1.24
C VAL A 157 8.33 -17.87 0.57
N SER A 158 9.62 -17.70 0.88
CA SER A 158 10.47 -16.68 0.26
C SER A 158 10.56 -16.84 -1.25
N LYS A 159 10.73 -18.07 -1.73
CA LYS A 159 10.71 -18.37 -3.17
C LYS A 159 9.37 -18.01 -3.79
N TYR A 160 8.26 -18.45 -3.19
CA TYR A 160 6.91 -18.21 -3.69
C TYR A 160 6.60 -16.72 -3.88
N VAL A 161 6.88 -15.88 -2.89
CA VAL A 161 6.59 -14.44 -2.99
C VAL A 161 7.47 -13.72 -4.01
N LEU A 162 8.65 -14.28 -4.34
CA LEU A 162 9.58 -13.76 -5.33
C LEU A 162 9.42 -14.40 -6.71
N ASP A 163 8.56 -15.40 -6.85
CA ASP A 163 8.27 -16.00 -8.16
C ASP A 163 7.65 -14.98 -9.10
N LYS A 164 8.02 -15.10 -10.37
CA LYS A 164 7.49 -14.23 -11.42
C LYS A 164 5.98 -14.46 -11.57
N ILE A 165 5.23 -13.38 -11.60
CA ILE A 165 3.79 -13.44 -11.83
C ILE A 165 3.48 -13.91 -13.27
N THR A 166 2.40 -14.66 -13.42
CA THR A 166 1.86 -15.04 -14.72
C THR A 166 1.10 -13.86 -15.35
N VAL A 167 0.86 -13.94 -16.65
CA VAL A 167 0.05 -12.95 -17.35
C VAL A 167 -1.36 -12.84 -16.76
N GLU A 168 -1.97 -13.98 -16.41
CA GLU A 168 -3.32 -14.00 -15.80
C GLU A 168 -3.31 -13.41 -14.38
N GLN A 169 -2.33 -13.73 -13.56
CA GLN A 169 -2.17 -13.12 -12.23
C GLN A 169 -2.00 -11.61 -12.35
N ARG A 170 -1.17 -11.14 -13.27
CA ARG A 170 -0.98 -9.71 -13.51
C ARG A 170 -2.28 -9.04 -13.91
N ARG A 171 -3.05 -9.66 -14.81
CA ARG A 171 -4.35 -9.14 -15.24
C ARG A 171 -5.31 -8.98 -14.08
N VAL A 172 -5.44 -9.98 -13.20
CA VAL A 172 -6.28 -9.88 -12.00
C VAL A 172 -5.83 -8.73 -11.10
N LEU A 173 -4.51 -8.60 -10.85
CA LEU A 173 -3.94 -7.56 -9.99
C LEU A 173 -4.09 -6.15 -10.56
N GLU A 174 -4.10 -5.98 -11.88
CA GLU A 174 -4.19 -4.66 -12.53
C GLU A 174 -5.62 -4.27 -12.96
N GLU A 175 -6.55 -5.22 -13.07
CA GLU A 175 -7.92 -4.96 -13.57
C GLU A 175 -9.01 -5.17 -12.53
N ALA A 176 -9.05 -6.32 -11.86
CA ALA A 176 -10.10 -6.65 -10.88
C ALA A 176 -9.79 -6.11 -9.47
N VAL A 177 -8.61 -6.40 -8.95
CA VAL A 177 -8.16 -5.98 -7.62
C VAL A 177 -8.27 -4.46 -7.40
N PRO A 178 -7.91 -3.58 -8.35
CA PRO A 178 -8.02 -2.13 -8.16
C PRO A 178 -9.42 -1.63 -7.85
N LEU A 179 -10.45 -2.26 -8.38
CA LEU A 179 -11.85 -1.88 -8.12
C LEU A 179 -12.23 -2.16 -6.65
N ASP A 180 -11.74 -3.28 -6.12
CA ASP A 180 -11.96 -3.61 -4.71
C ASP A 180 -11.09 -2.76 -3.78
N VAL A 181 -9.87 -2.40 -4.17
CA VAL A 181 -9.06 -1.42 -3.45
C VAL A 181 -9.77 -0.06 -3.38
N ALA A 182 -10.35 0.41 -4.48
CA ALA A 182 -11.12 1.65 -4.51
C ALA A 182 -12.32 1.60 -3.54
N LYS A 183 -13.05 0.48 -3.48
CA LYS A 183 -14.14 0.29 -2.50
C LYS A 183 -13.63 0.36 -1.06
N ARG A 184 -12.49 -0.26 -0.74
CA ARG A 184 -11.89 -0.20 0.62
C ARG A 184 -11.50 1.23 1.00
N LEU A 185 -11.01 2.04 0.05
CA LEU A 185 -10.70 3.45 0.29
C LEU A 185 -11.95 4.27 0.57
N VAL A 186 -13.07 4.00 -0.10
CA VAL A 186 -14.35 4.64 0.18
C VAL A 186 -14.86 4.25 1.58
N GLU A 187 -14.80 2.97 1.95
CA GLU A 187 -15.17 2.50 3.29
C GLU A 187 -14.37 3.22 4.39
N LEU A 188 -13.04 3.35 4.20
CA LEU A 188 -12.19 4.10 5.13
C LEU A 188 -12.59 5.57 5.26
N GLU A 189 -12.97 6.20 4.16
CA GLU A 189 -13.43 7.58 4.18
C GLU A 189 -14.75 7.73 4.95
N ASP A 190 -15.69 6.82 4.72
CA ASP A 190 -16.99 6.84 5.38
C ASP A 190 -16.86 6.60 6.90
N GLU A 191 -16.03 5.64 7.32
CA GLU A 191 -15.69 5.40 8.71
C GLU A 191 -15.08 6.65 9.35
N TRP A 192 -14.09 7.26 8.70
CA TRP A 192 -13.41 8.45 9.19
C TRP A 192 -14.34 9.67 9.30
N ARG A 193 -15.24 9.87 8.32
CA ARG A 193 -16.25 10.93 8.40
C ARG A 193 -17.17 10.75 9.60
N THR A 194 -17.60 9.53 9.84
CA THR A 194 -18.47 9.20 10.98
C THR A 194 -17.77 9.50 12.32
N GLU A 195 -16.47 9.19 12.44
CA GLU A 195 -15.69 9.50 13.64
C GLU A 195 -15.51 11.00 13.87
N MET A 196 -15.38 11.80 12.79
CA MET A 196 -15.21 13.26 12.88
C MET A 196 -16.51 14.01 13.23
N GLU A 197 -17.68 13.38 13.07
CA GLU A 197 -18.99 13.97 13.38
C GLU A 197 -19.43 13.70 14.84
N HIS A 198 -18.70 12.87 15.57
CA HIS A 198 -18.95 12.52 16.97
C HIS A 198 -17.87 13.08 17.89
#